data_8dc7322a0a8ec7e4f55decab41c73478
#
_entry.id   8dc7322a0a8ec7e4f55decab41c73478
#
_cell.length_a   1.000
_cell.length_b   1.000
_cell.length_c   1.000
_cell.angle_alpha   90.00
_cell.angle_beta   90.00
_cell.angle_gamma   90.00
#
_symmetry.space_group_name_H-M   'P 1'
#
loop_
_entity.id
_entity.type
_entity.pdbx_description
1 polymer ?
#
loop_
_entity_poly.entity_id
_entity_poly.type
_entity_poly.pdbx_seq_one_letter_code
_entity_poly.pdbx_strand_id
1 'polypeptide(L)'
;MIIEPRMRGFICTTSHPEGCAQNVKNQIDYIKSKGAIDGAKKVLVIGASTGFGLSSRITSAFGSNASTIGVFFEKPPAEGKPASPGWYNSAAFEKEAHKAGLYAKSINGDAFSDEIKKQTMDLIKADLGQVDLVIYSLASPVRMHPKTGVLHRSVLKPIGEKFSNKTVDFHTGKVSEVSIEPCSDEDIENTIAVMGGEDWAMWIDALKQADLLAPEVKTVAYSYIGPSVTEAVYRKGTIGRAKDNLEATAFEISDTLKSLNGQAFVSVNKALVTQASSAIPVIPLYISLLYKTMKEEGTHEGTIEQMQRLFAEKLYNGSEIPVDEKGLIRIDDL
;
A
#
# COMPACT_ATOMS: atom_id res chain seq x y z
N MET A 1 8.72 16.35 -24.51
CA MET A 1 8.48 15.05 -25.21
C MET A 1 7.02 14.70 -24.99
N ILE A 2 6.28 14.31 -26.02
CA ILE A 2 4.91 13.81 -25.88
C ILE A 2 5.00 12.28 -25.74
N ILE A 3 4.45 11.73 -24.66
CA ILE A 3 4.35 10.28 -24.46
C ILE A 3 2.88 9.92 -24.59
N GLU A 4 2.56 9.19 -25.64
CA GLU A 4 1.19 8.73 -25.87
C GLU A 4 0.87 7.55 -24.97
N PRO A 5 -0.33 7.54 -24.33
CA PRO A 5 -0.76 6.40 -23.50
C PRO A 5 -0.89 5.13 -24.33
N ARG A 6 -0.28 4.05 -23.88
CA ARG A 6 -0.45 2.71 -24.45
C ARG A 6 -1.12 1.81 -23.44
N MET A 7 -2.32 1.36 -23.73
CA MET A 7 -3.11 0.52 -22.85
C MET A 7 -2.89 -0.96 -23.18
N ARG A 8 -2.78 -1.78 -22.13
CA ARG A 8 -2.81 -3.24 -22.19
C ARG A 8 -3.84 -3.73 -21.17
N GLY A 9 -5.04 -4.05 -21.67
CA GLY A 9 -6.18 -4.25 -20.79
C GLY A 9 -6.48 -2.97 -20.00
N PHE A 10 -6.54 -3.07 -18.70
CA PHE A 10 -6.73 -1.91 -17.78
C PHE A 10 -5.42 -1.20 -17.40
N ILE A 11 -4.26 -1.70 -17.84
CA ILE A 11 -2.95 -1.15 -17.45
C ILE A 11 -2.46 -0.16 -18.50
N CYS A 12 -2.15 1.08 -18.09
CA CYS A 12 -1.35 1.99 -18.90
C CYS A 12 0.14 1.60 -18.78
N THR A 13 0.73 1.19 -19.91
CA THR A 13 2.12 0.69 -19.97
C THR A 13 3.15 1.78 -20.25
N THR A 14 2.71 3.01 -20.45
CA THR A 14 3.58 4.19 -20.65
C THR A 14 3.43 5.15 -19.47
N SER A 15 4.52 5.84 -19.14
CA SER A 15 4.54 6.84 -18.07
C SER A 15 5.28 8.10 -18.54
N HIS A 16 4.81 9.25 -18.11
CA HIS A 16 5.46 10.51 -18.39
C HIS A 16 6.38 10.87 -17.23
N PRO A 17 7.72 10.91 -17.41
CA PRO A 17 8.66 11.15 -16.32
C PRO A 17 8.41 12.47 -15.57
N GLU A 18 8.20 13.57 -16.33
CA GLU A 18 7.91 14.88 -15.74
C GLU A 18 6.55 14.92 -15.05
N GLY A 19 5.53 14.22 -15.59
CA GLY A 19 4.22 14.09 -14.96
C GLY A 19 4.30 13.35 -13.63
N CYS A 20 5.07 12.25 -13.57
CA CYS A 20 5.35 11.54 -12.33
C CYS A 20 6.09 12.44 -11.32
N ALA A 21 7.11 13.16 -11.75
CA ALA A 21 7.85 14.07 -10.88
C ALA A 21 6.96 15.21 -10.36
N GLN A 22 6.10 15.78 -11.21
CA GLN A 22 5.16 16.82 -10.79
C GLN A 22 4.12 16.30 -9.77
N ASN A 23 3.62 15.08 -9.98
CA ASN A 23 2.70 14.44 -9.02
C ASN A 23 3.36 14.23 -7.65
N VAL A 24 4.60 13.75 -7.62
CA VAL A 24 5.38 13.63 -6.38
C VAL A 24 5.57 15.00 -5.72
N LYS A 25 5.94 16.01 -6.51
CA LYS A 25 6.09 17.38 -5.99
C LYS A 25 4.80 17.91 -5.38
N ASN A 26 3.65 17.71 -6.04
CA ASN A 26 2.36 18.16 -5.54
C ASN A 26 2.04 17.51 -4.18
N GLN A 27 2.32 16.21 -4.01
CA GLN A 27 2.15 15.51 -2.74
C GLN A 27 3.10 16.07 -1.64
N ILE A 28 4.35 16.36 -1.98
CA ILE A 28 5.32 16.98 -1.07
C ILE A 28 4.84 18.37 -0.63
N ASP A 29 4.40 19.20 -1.58
CA ASP A 29 3.90 20.55 -1.31
C ASP A 29 2.65 20.50 -0.42
N TYR A 30 1.76 19.53 -0.63
CA TYR A 30 0.61 19.28 0.25
C TYR A 30 1.04 18.98 1.69
N ILE A 31 1.96 18.03 1.90
CA ILE A 31 2.45 17.69 3.25
C ILE A 31 3.08 18.89 3.93
N LYS A 32 3.94 19.63 3.23
CA LYS A 32 4.56 20.85 3.76
C LYS A 32 3.53 21.91 4.16
N SER A 33 2.40 22.00 3.46
CA SER A 33 1.33 22.94 3.79
C SER A 33 0.55 22.59 5.05
N LYS A 34 0.62 21.32 5.51
CA LYS A 34 -0.11 20.84 6.71
C LYS A 34 0.69 21.03 8.02
N GLY A 35 1.96 21.38 7.91
CA GLY A 35 2.83 21.55 9.07
C GLY A 35 3.56 20.27 9.48
N ALA A 36 4.36 20.37 10.54
CA ALA A 36 5.17 19.26 11.04
C ALA A 36 4.34 18.25 11.82
N ILE A 37 4.69 16.98 11.66
CA ILE A 37 4.14 15.85 12.44
C ILE A 37 5.25 15.41 13.39
N ASP A 38 4.97 15.36 14.70
CA ASP A 38 5.91 14.77 15.67
C ASP A 38 5.77 13.23 15.64
N GLY A 39 6.36 12.63 14.61
CA GLY A 39 6.23 11.23 14.26
C GLY A 39 7.56 10.50 14.13
N ALA A 40 7.51 9.32 13.53
CA ALA A 40 8.66 8.46 13.29
C ALA A 40 9.84 9.19 12.63
N LYS A 41 11.05 8.78 12.96
CA LYS A 41 12.30 9.38 12.46
C LYS A 41 13.08 8.47 11.51
N LYS A 42 12.86 7.16 11.56
CA LYS A 42 13.56 6.15 10.75
C LYS A 42 12.56 5.14 10.21
N VAL A 43 12.19 5.26 8.95
CA VAL A 43 11.02 4.58 8.38
C VAL A 43 11.40 3.63 7.26
N LEU A 44 10.93 2.40 7.37
CA LEU A 44 10.93 1.43 6.28
C LEU A 44 9.53 1.40 5.64
N VAL A 45 9.47 1.56 4.31
CA VAL A 45 8.22 1.42 3.55
C VAL A 45 8.37 0.29 2.52
N ILE A 46 7.60 -0.76 2.67
CA ILE A 46 7.55 -1.91 1.77
C ILE A 46 6.37 -1.71 0.83
N GLY A 47 6.62 -1.64 -0.49
CA GLY A 47 5.66 -1.20 -1.51
C GLY A 47 5.67 0.32 -1.73
N ALA A 48 6.85 0.95 -1.78
CA ALA A 48 7.07 2.39 -1.62
C ALA A 48 6.95 3.23 -2.90
N SER A 49 6.65 2.65 -4.07
CA SER A 49 6.81 3.34 -5.37
C SER A 49 5.58 4.10 -5.85
N THR A 50 4.39 3.71 -5.38
CA THR A 50 3.10 4.28 -5.81
C THR A 50 2.07 4.29 -4.67
N GLY A 51 0.94 4.94 -4.90
CA GLY A 51 -0.23 4.86 -4.02
C GLY A 51 0.05 5.20 -2.56
N PHE A 52 -0.54 4.42 -1.66
CA PHE A 52 -0.41 4.63 -0.21
C PHE A 52 1.02 4.48 0.31
N GLY A 53 1.81 3.55 -0.25
CA GLY A 53 3.20 3.38 0.16
C GLY A 53 4.07 4.59 -0.18
N LEU A 54 3.96 5.13 -1.39
CA LEU A 54 4.66 6.36 -1.78
C LEU A 54 4.21 7.54 -0.92
N SER A 55 2.89 7.69 -0.71
CA SER A 55 2.34 8.78 0.11
C SER A 55 2.78 8.67 1.57
N SER A 56 2.86 7.46 2.13
CA SER A 56 3.44 7.22 3.47
C SER A 56 4.89 7.65 3.56
N ARG A 57 5.68 7.32 2.52
CA ARG A 57 7.09 7.69 2.44
C ARG A 57 7.26 9.21 2.36
N ILE A 58 6.45 9.89 1.54
CA ILE A 58 6.43 11.35 1.43
C ILE A 58 6.02 11.99 2.76
N THR A 59 4.94 11.49 3.39
CA THR A 59 4.46 11.99 4.69
C THR A 59 5.52 11.84 5.78
N SER A 60 6.18 10.69 5.86
CA SER A 60 7.28 10.46 6.80
C SER A 60 8.44 11.43 6.58
N ALA A 61 8.92 11.53 5.33
CA ALA A 61 10.09 12.34 5.02
C ALA A 61 9.83 13.84 5.21
N PHE A 62 8.74 14.37 4.67
CA PHE A 62 8.48 15.82 4.63
C PHE A 62 7.56 16.31 5.75
N GLY A 63 6.80 15.42 6.39
CA GLY A 63 6.00 15.76 7.57
C GLY A 63 6.77 15.60 8.88
N SER A 64 7.55 14.52 9.02
CA SER A 64 8.26 14.20 10.28
C SER A 64 9.77 14.40 10.20
N ASN A 65 10.32 14.86 9.07
CA ASN A 65 11.76 14.90 8.79
C ASN A 65 12.44 13.52 8.98
N ALA A 66 11.75 12.45 8.59
CA ALA A 66 12.24 11.09 8.77
C ALA A 66 13.26 10.69 7.72
N SER A 67 14.25 9.90 8.11
CA SER A 67 15.07 9.11 7.21
C SER A 67 14.26 7.92 6.68
N THR A 68 14.22 7.71 5.37
CA THR A 68 13.36 6.69 4.78
C THR A 68 14.12 5.70 3.90
N ILE A 69 13.82 4.42 4.05
CA ILE A 69 14.18 3.36 3.10
C ILE A 69 12.89 2.84 2.47
N GLY A 70 12.85 2.77 1.13
CA GLY A 70 11.73 2.25 0.38
C GLY A 70 12.11 0.96 -0.37
N VAL A 71 11.24 -0.05 -0.31
CA VAL A 71 11.37 -1.29 -1.09
C VAL A 71 10.25 -1.34 -2.11
N PHE A 72 10.56 -1.64 -3.37
CA PHE A 72 9.58 -1.76 -4.45
C PHE A 72 10.11 -2.65 -5.58
N PHE A 73 9.25 -3.05 -6.50
CA PHE A 73 9.64 -3.84 -7.66
C PHE A 73 9.15 -3.16 -8.95
N GLU A 74 9.99 -2.31 -9.53
CA GLU A 74 9.67 -1.50 -10.68
C GLU A 74 10.61 -1.79 -11.86
N LYS A 75 10.10 -1.59 -13.07
CA LYS A 75 10.89 -1.80 -14.28
C LYS A 75 11.66 -0.52 -14.63
N PRO A 76 13.00 -0.57 -14.72
CA PRO A 76 13.79 0.55 -15.20
C PRO A 76 13.49 0.83 -16.68
N PRO A 77 13.90 2.01 -17.19
CA PRO A 77 13.80 2.29 -18.62
C PRO A 77 14.66 1.33 -19.42
N ALA A 78 14.18 0.95 -20.59
CA ALA A 78 14.91 0.14 -21.55
C ALA A 78 14.84 0.82 -22.92
N GLU A 79 15.64 0.35 -23.90
CA GLU A 79 15.66 0.91 -25.24
C GLU A 79 14.24 0.95 -25.86
N GLY A 80 13.80 2.15 -26.23
CA GLY A 80 12.49 2.40 -26.82
C GLY A 80 11.29 2.24 -25.85
N LYS A 81 11.54 2.06 -24.55
CA LYS A 81 10.46 1.90 -23.53
C LYS A 81 10.74 2.78 -22.32
N PRO A 82 9.74 3.55 -21.85
CA PRO A 82 9.86 4.26 -20.57
C PRO A 82 9.90 3.27 -19.42
N ALA A 83 10.42 3.72 -18.27
CA ALA A 83 10.29 3.01 -17.01
C ALA A 83 8.81 2.91 -16.58
N SER A 84 8.52 2.06 -15.60
CA SER A 84 7.23 2.05 -14.93
C SER A 84 7.01 3.35 -14.13
N PRO A 85 5.75 3.75 -13.85
CA PRO A 85 5.45 4.98 -13.12
C PRO A 85 6.15 5.04 -11.76
N GLY A 86 6.16 3.93 -11.02
CA GLY A 86 6.79 3.86 -9.69
C GLY A 86 8.30 4.07 -9.71
N TRP A 87 8.98 3.69 -10.80
CA TRP A 87 10.40 4.02 -10.98
C TRP A 87 10.64 5.53 -11.02
N TYR A 88 9.86 6.26 -11.86
CA TYR A 88 9.98 7.71 -11.95
C TYR A 88 9.55 8.44 -10.68
N ASN A 89 8.49 7.95 -10.02
CA ASN A 89 8.04 8.49 -8.73
C ASN A 89 9.15 8.37 -7.68
N SER A 90 9.77 7.19 -7.57
CA SER A 90 10.83 6.93 -6.58
C SER A 90 12.05 7.78 -6.84
N ALA A 91 12.47 7.91 -8.11
CA ALA A 91 13.59 8.78 -8.49
C ALA A 91 13.28 10.26 -8.20
N ALA A 92 12.06 10.73 -8.48
CA ALA A 92 11.65 12.09 -8.18
C ALA A 92 11.59 12.35 -6.67
N PHE A 93 11.05 11.40 -5.90
CA PHE A 93 11.00 11.50 -4.44
C PHE A 93 12.40 11.60 -3.83
N GLU A 94 13.32 10.72 -4.20
CA GLU A 94 14.69 10.75 -3.68
C GLU A 94 15.41 12.05 -4.04
N LYS A 95 15.25 12.51 -5.27
CA LYS A 95 15.82 13.80 -5.71
C LYS A 95 15.33 14.97 -4.84
N GLU A 96 14.02 15.06 -4.56
CA GLU A 96 13.46 16.13 -3.74
C GLU A 96 13.82 15.97 -2.26
N ALA A 97 13.89 14.74 -1.75
CA ALA A 97 14.34 14.44 -0.39
C ALA A 97 15.81 14.86 -0.19
N HIS A 98 16.71 14.46 -1.08
CA HIS A 98 18.12 14.84 -1.01
C HIS A 98 18.32 16.35 -1.14
N LYS A 99 17.56 17.01 -2.02
CA LYS A 99 17.57 18.48 -2.16
C LYS A 99 17.13 19.18 -0.86
N ALA A 100 16.25 18.55 -0.09
CA ALA A 100 15.81 19.03 1.22
C ALA A 100 16.75 18.61 2.37
N GLY A 101 17.88 17.95 2.10
CA GLY A 101 18.81 17.44 3.11
C GLY A 101 18.30 16.21 3.87
N LEU A 102 17.26 15.52 3.36
CA LEU A 102 16.70 14.34 3.97
C LEU A 102 17.35 13.07 3.44
N TYR A 103 17.54 12.09 4.33
CA TYR A 103 18.00 10.77 3.91
C TYR A 103 16.86 10.00 3.24
N ALA A 104 17.11 9.51 2.03
CA ALA A 104 16.19 8.64 1.30
C ALA A 104 16.98 7.68 0.41
N LYS A 105 16.79 6.37 0.60
CA LYS A 105 17.34 5.33 -0.28
C LYS A 105 16.26 4.33 -0.66
N SER A 106 16.41 3.68 -1.82
CA SER A 106 15.49 2.67 -2.31
C SER A 106 16.22 1.37 -2.68
N ILE A 107 15.48 0.27 -2.53
CA ILE A 107 15.86 -1.06 -3.00
C ILE A 107 14.80 -1.49 -4.01
N ASN A 108 15.23 -1.80 -5.22
CA ASN A 108 14.35 -2.29 -6.28
C ASN A 108 14.51 -3.81 -6.43
N GLY A 109 13.51 -4.56 -6.01
CA GLY A 109 13.48 -6.01 -6.10
C GLY A 109 12.22 -6.60 -5.50
N ASP A 110 12.07 -7.92 -5.64
CA ASP A 110 10.91 -8.64 -5.10
C ASP A 110 10.93 -8.67 -3.57
N ALA A 111 10.07 -7.87 -2.95
CA ALA A 111 9.95 -7.76 -1.50
C ALA A 111 9.57 -9.08 -0.80
N PHE A 112 9.01 -10.04 -1.51
CA PHE A 112 8.72 -11.36 -0.96
C PHE A 112 9.99 -12.22 -0.79
N SER A 113 11.07 -11.91 -1.51
CA SER A 113 12.30 -12.71 -1.49
C SER A 113 13.14 -12.49 -0.23
N ASP A 114 13.79 -13.56 0.25
CA ASP A 114 14.75 -13.48 1.35
C ASP A 114 15.97 -12.62 0.99
N GLU A 115 16.35 -12.58 -0.30
CA GLU A 115 17.45 -11.75 -0.78
C GLU A 115 17.19 -10.26 -0.57
N ILE A 116 16.01 -9.77 -0.96
CA ILE A 116 15.64 -8.36 -0.79
C ILE A 116 15.44 -8.02 0.69
N LYS A 117 14.85 -8.92 1.49
CA LYS A 117 14.77 -8.76 2.94
C LYS A 117 16.18 -8.57 3.54
N LYS A 118 17.12 -9.46 3.18
CA LYS A 118 18.51 -9.36 3.65
C LYS A 118 19.18 -8.06 3.22
N GLN A 119 19.08 -7.69 1.95
CA GLN A 119 19.66 -6.44 1.43
C GLN A 119 19.11 -5.23 2.17
N THR A 120 17.82 -5.23 2.47
CA THR A 120 17.14 -4.15 3.22
C THR A 120 17.67 -4.08 4.66
N MET A 121 17.79 -5.22 5.32
CA MET A 121 18.34 -5.29 6.68
C MET A 121 19.79 -4.80 6.73
N ASP A 122 20.63 -5.21 5.78
CA ASP A 122 22.01 -4.75 5.68
C ASP A 122 22.08 -3.22 5.52
N LEU A 123 21.20 -2.64 4.69
CA LEU A 123 21.11 -1.19 4.50
C LEU A 123 20.62 -0.46 5.75
N ILE A 124 19.58 -0.97 6.43
CA ILE A 124 19.10 -0.40 7.69
C ILE A 124 20.22 -0.38 8.73
N LYS A 125 20.92 -1.51 8.88
CA LYS A 125 22.01 -1.65 9.84
C LYS A 125 23.14 -0.67 9.58
N ALA A 126 23.51 -0.49 8.31
CA ALA A 126 24.62 0.38 7.93
C ALA A 126 24.28 1.87 8.09
N ASP A 127 23.08 2.29 7.72
CA ASP A 127 22.76 3.69 7.55
C ASP A 127 21.86 4.26 8.68
N LEU A 128 20.94 3.45 9.23
CA LEU A 128 19.94 3.90 10.21
C LEU A 128 20.13 3.30 11.60
N GLY A 129 20.80 2.15 11.69
CA GLY A 129 20.87 1.33 12.90
C GLY A 129 19.59 0.57 13.17
N GLN A 130 18.49 1.24 13.42
CA GLN A 130 17.17 0.69 13.66
C GLN A 130 16.10 1.53 12.96
N VAL A 131 14.88 0.99 12.81
CA VAL A 131 13.68 1.70 12.33
C VAL A 131 12.61 1.75 13.42
N ASP A 132 11.88 2.86 13.48
CA ASP A 132 10.82 3.12 14.45
C ASP A 132 9.41 3.05 13.83
N LEU A 133 9.32 2.95 12.49
CA LEU A 133 8.08 2.69 11.77
C LEU A 133 8.33 1.77 10.57
N VAL A 134 7.50 0.73 10.44
CA VAL A 134 7.47 -0.14 9.25
C VAL A 134 6.08 -0.06 8.61
N ILE A 135 6.03 0.41 7.36
CA ILE A 135 4.80 0.40 6.56
C ILE A 135 4.82 -0.78 5.60
N TYR A 136 3.79 -1.63 5.66
CA TYR A 136 3.58 -2.74 4.76
C TYR A 136 2.44 -2.42 3.78
N SER A 137 2.81 -2.03 2.56
CA SER A 137 1.89 -1.58 1.50
C SER A 137 2.07 -2.39 0.21
N LEU A 138 2.29 -3.69 0.34
CA LEU A 138 2.38 -4.57 -0.82
C LEU A 138 1.00 -4.93 -1.36
N ALA A 139 0.88 -4.86 -2.69
CA ALA A 139 -0.21 -5.43 -3.45
C ALA A 139 0.36 -6.09 -4.71
N SER A 140 0.18 -7.38 -4.83
CA SER A 140 0.68 -8.16 -5.97
C SER A 140 -0.36 -9.20 -6.39
N PRO A 141 -0.51 -9.51 -7.68
CA PRO A 141 -1.34 -10.63 -8.11
C PRO A 141 -0.67 -12.00 -7.87
N VAL A 142 0.63 -12.02 -7.60
CA VAL A 142 1.40 -13.26 -7.43
C VAL A 142 2.47 -13.11 -6.36
N ARG A 143 2.78 -14.20 -5.68
CA ARG A 143 3.89 -14.32 -4.73
C ARG A 143 4.61 -15.64 -4.92
N MET A 144 5.92 -15.61 -5.13
CA MET A 144 6.77 -16.77 -4.95
C MET A 144 7.10 -16.88 -3.46
N HIS A 145 6.64 -17.95 -2.82
CA HIS A 145 6.88 -18.13 -1.38
C HIS A 145 8.37 -18.46 -1.14
N PRO A 146 9.11 -17.67 -0.35
CA PRO A 146 10.58 -17.77 -0.29
C PRO A 146 11.08 -19.07 0.35
N LYS A 147 10.27 -19.71 1.19
CA LYS A 147 10.70 -20.96 1.89
C LYS A 147 10.27 -22.23 1.15
N THR A 148 9.13 -22.21 0.45
CA THR A 148 8.58 -23.39 -0.22
C THR A 148 8.85 -23.43 -1.72
N GLY A 149 9.14 -22.27 -2.33
CA GLY A 149 9.26 -22.12 -3.79
C GLY A 149 7.95 -22.25 -4.55
N VAL A 150 6.79 -22.28 -3.85
CA VAL A 150 5.48 -22.34 -4.46
C VAL A 150 5.07 -20.96 -4.97
N LEU A 151 4.59 -20.90 -6.22
CA LEU A 151 4.03 -19.69 -6.82
C LEU A 151 2.53 -19.62 -6.54
N HIS A 152 2.14 -18.73 -5.64
CA HIS A 152 0.74 -18.44 -5.34
C HIS A 152 0.19 -17.32 -6.23
N ARG A 153 -1.09 -17.41 -6.59
CA ARG A 153 -1.81 -16.41 -7.40
C ARG A 153 -3.08 -16.00 -6.69
N SER A 154 -3.21 -14.71 -6.39
CA SER A 154 -4.43 -14.17 -5.82
C SER A 154 -5.51 -14.01 -6.89
N VAL A 155 -6.75 -14.23 -6.49
CA VAL A 155 -7.93 -13.98 -7.31
C VAL A 155 -8.94 -13.15 -6.53
N LEU A 156 -9.84 -12.50 -7.25
CA LEU A 156 -10.95 -11.75 -6.66
C LEU A 156 -12.25 -12.39 -7.13
N LYS A 157 -12.78 -13.27 -6.29
CA LYS A 157 -13.97 -14.07 -6.58
C LYS A 157 -14.89 -14.16 -5.35
N PRO A 158 -16.22 -14.29 -5.56
CA PRO A 158 -17.15 -14.59 -4.48
C PRO A 158 -16.94 -16.01 -3.96
N ILE A 159 -17.36 -16.28 -2.73
CA ILE A 159 -17.36 -17.60 -2.10
C ILE A 159 -18.80 -18.13 -2.13
N GLY A 160 -18.96 -19.37 -2.57
CA GLY A 160 -20.23 -20.10 -2.59
C GLY A 160 -21.05 -19.87 -3.84
N GLU A 161 -21.57 -18.67 -4.07
CA GLU A 161 -22.49 -18.39 -5.16
C GLU A 161 -21.92 -17.42 -6.20
N LYS A 162 -22.40 -17.56 -7.44
CA LYS A 162 -22.09 -16.64 -8.54
C LYS A 162 -22.55 -15.22 -8.20
N PHE A 163 -21.69 -14.24 -8.43
CA PHE A 163 -21.99 -12.83 -8.26
C PHE A 163 -22.15 -12.13 -9.60
N SER A 164 -23.24 -11.40 -9.79
CA SER A 164 -23.47 -10.60 -10.99
C SER A 164 -23.88 -9.17 -10.61
N ASN A 165 -23.29 -8.19 -11.29
CA ASN A 165 -23.65 -6.79 -11.09
C ASN A 165 -23.17 -5.94 -12.27
N LYS A 166 -23.55 -4.65 -12.27
CA LYS A 166 -23.11 -3.68 -13.27
C LYS A 166 -21.67 -3.22 -13.02
N THR A 167 -20.96 -2.98 -14.10
CA THR A 167 -19.62 -2.36 -14.09
C THR A 167 -19.53 -1.28 -15.16
N VAL A 168 -18.49 -0.46 -15.12
CA VAL A 168 -18.20 0.52 -16.18
C VAL A 168 -16.78 0.32 -16.68
N ASP A 169 -16.60 0.40 -17.98
CA ASP A 169 -15.28 0.49 -18.59
C ASP A 169 -14.79 1.95 -18.52
N PHE A 170 -13.72 2.20 -17.80
CA PHE A 170 -13.18 3.55 -17.61
C PHE A 170 -12.66 4.21 -18.90
N HIS A 171 -12.32 3.44 -19.92
CA HIS A 171 -11.80 3.98 -21.17
C HIS A 171 -12.91 4.42 -22.12
N THR A 172 -14.03 3.70 -22.10
CA THR A 172 -15.15 3.93 -23.02
C THR A 172 -16.35 4.58 -22.35
N GLY A 173 -16.41 4.57 -21.01
CA GLY A 173 -17.59 4.99 -20.23
C GLY A 173 -18.80 4.06 -20.37
N LYS A 174 -18.64 2.91 -21.03
CA LYS A 174 -19.74 1.98 -21.28
C LYS A 174 -20.07 1.15 -20.06
N VAL A 175 -21.33 1.20 -19.64
CA VAL A 175 -21.86 0.33 -18.57
C VAL A 175 -22.24 -1.03 -19.17
N SER A 176 -21.89 -2.10 -18.50
CA SER A 176 -22.23 -3.48 -18.84
C SER A 176 -22.49 -4.31 -17.59
N GLU A 177 -23.04 -5.52 -17.76
CA GLU A 177 -23.13 -6.49 -16.68
C GLU A 177 -21.91 -7.42 -16.71
N VAL A 178 -21.41 -7.77 -15.53
CA VAL A 178 -20.35 -8.74 -15.33
C VAL A 178 -20.83 -9.81 -14.36
N SER A 179 -20.49 -11.05 -14.67
CA SER A 179 -20.74 -12.20 -13.81
C SER A 179 -19.42 -12.84 -13.42
N ILE A 180 -19.27 -13.16 -12.13
CA ILE A 180 -18.06 -13.75 -11.56
C ILE A 180 -18.46 -15.10 -10.95
N GLU A 181 -17.87 -16.17 -11.43
CA GLU A 181 -18.07 -17.50 -10.89
C GLU A 181 -17.43 -17.63 -9.50
N PRO A 182 -17.97 -18.48 -8.63
CA PRO A 182 -17.42 -18.67 -7.28
C PRO A 182 -16.00 -19.24 -7.34
N CYS A 183 -15.27 -19.03 -6.25
CA CYS A 183 -13.91 -19.55 -6.09
C CYS A 183 -13.90 -21.03 -5.65
N SER A 184 -12.75 -21.68 -5.84
CA SER A 184 -12.40 -22.94 -5.17
C SER A 184 -11.74 -22.65 -3.81
N ASP A 185 -11.58 -23.70 -2.97
CA ASP A 185 -10.82 -23.60 -1.72
C ASP A 185 -9.34 -23.27 -2.00
N GLU A 186 -8.76 -23.80 -3.08
CA GLU A 186 -7.41 -23.47 -3.52
C GLU A 186 -7.26 -21.98 -3.89
N ASP A 187 -8.28 -21.38 -4.52
CA ASP A 187 -8.32 -19.94 -4.81
C ASP A 187 -8.26 -19.10 -3.51
N ILE A 188 -8.94 -19.55 -2.45
CA ILE A 188 -8.92 -18.90 -1.14
C ILE A 188 -7.53 -18.99 -0.52
N GLU A 189 -6.96 -20.20 -0.44
CA GLU A 189 -5.62 -20.43 0.14
C GLU A 189 -4.54 -19.64 -0.59
N ASN A 190 -4.54 -19.67 -1.92
CA ASN A 190 -3.60 -18.90 -2.73
C ASN A 190 -3.76 -17.38 -2.54
N THR A 191 -5.00 -16.90 -2.41
CA THR A 191 -5.25 -15.47 -2.16
C THR A 191 -4.78 -15.06 -0.77
N ILE A 192 -4.98 -15.87 0.25
CA ILE A 192 -4.44 -15.64 1.60
C ILE A 192 -2.91 -15.63 1.57
N ALA A 193 -2.28 -16.59 0.89
CA ALA A 193 -0.83 -16.66 0.79
C ALA A 193 -0.20 -15.42 0.14
N VAL A 194 -0.90 -14.77 -0.83
CA VAL A 194 -0.40 -13.56 -1.51
C VAL A 194 -0.73 -12.28 -0.75
N MET A 195 -1.97 -12.16 -0.24
CA MET A 195 -2.56 -10.90 0.22
C MET A 195 -2.86 -10.86 1.72
N GLY A 196 -2.59 -11.95 2.43
CA GLY A 196 -2.69 -12.05 3.89
C GLY A 196 -1.48 -11.46 4.61
N GLY A 197 -1.35 -11.78 5.90
CA GLY A 197 -0.35 -11.18 6.78
C GLY A 197 0.99 -11.93 6.86
N GLU A 198 1.10 -13.14 6.30
CA GLU A 198 2.29 -13.99 6.50
C GLU A 198 3.60 -13.29 6.10
N ASP A 199 3.66 -12.65 4.92
CA ASP A 199 4.89 -11.96 4.52
C ASP A 199 5.18 -10.72 5.38
N TRP A 200 4.15 -10.03 5.85
CA TRP A 200 4.32 -8.94 6.81
C TRP A 200 4.94 -9.44 8.12
N ALA A 201 4.45 -10.56 8.66
CA ALA A 201 5.05 -11.21 9.82
C ALA A 201 6.51 -11.62 9.55
N MET A 202 6.80 -12.22 8.38
CA MET A 202 8.18 -12.57 7.99
C MET A 202 9.11 -11.36 7.98
N TRP A 203 8.67 -10.20 7.51
CA TRP A 203 9.45 -8.96 7.56
C TRP A 203 9.74 -8.52 9.00
N ILE A 204 8.73 -8.51 9.85
CA ILE A 204 8.86 -8.07 11.25
C ILE A 204 9.76 -9.03 12.03
N ASP A 205 9.59 -10.35 11.84
CA ASP A 205 10.43 -11.36 12.47
C ASP A 205 11.89 -11.23 12.05
N ALA A 206 12.16 -11.04 10.77
CA ALA A 206 13.51 -10.85 10.26
C ALA A 206 14.17 -9.59 10.83
N LEU A 207 13.47 -8.47 10.86
CA LEU A 207 13.95 -7.22 11.44
C LEU A 207 14.19 -7.34 12.94
N LYS A 208 13.31 -8.00 13.68
CA LYS A 208 13.45 -8.24 15.12
C LYS A 208 14.65 -9.14 15.43
N GLN A 209 14.80 -10.25 14.71
CA GLN A 209 15.93 -11.19 14.89
C GLN A 209 17.29 -10.52 14.60
N ALA A 210 17.31 -9.54 13.72
CA ALA A 210 18.50 -8.76 13.38
C ALA A 210 18.75 -7.55 14.31
N ASP A 211 17.89 -7.33 15.32
CA ASP A 211 17.92 -6.17 16.24
C ASP A 211 17.85 -4.82 15.50
N LEU A 212 16.96 -4.74 14.49
CA LEU A 212 16.77 -3.56 13.65
C LEU A 212 15.47 -2.79 13.92
N LEU A 213 14.71 -3.18 14.94
CA LEU A 213 13.51 -2.48 15.39
C LEU A 213 13.80 -1.68 16.64
N ALA A 214 13.43 -0.40 16.63
CA ALA A 214 13.57 0.48 17.77
C ALA A 214 12.55 0.15 18.88
N PRO A 215 12.81 0.53 20.16
CA PRO A 215 11.75 0.54 21.15
C PRO A 215 10.54 1.34 20.69
N GLU A 216 9.33 0.90 21.09
CA GLU A 216 8.05 1.51 20.72
C GLU A 216 7.77 1.55 19.21
N VAL A 217 8.45 0.68 18.43
CA VAL A 217 8.24 0.57 16.99
C VAL A 217 6.78 0.34 16.65
N LYS A 218 6.30 1.05 15.64
CA LYS A 218 4.98 0.81 15.06
C LYS A 218 5.11 0.14 13.69
N THR A 219 4.18 -0.75 13.37
CA THR A 219 4.05 -1.27 12.02
C THR A 219 2.61 -1.22 11.56
N VAL A 220 2.38 -0.82 10.30
CA VAL A 220 1.04 -0.62 9.76
C VAL A 220 0.92 -1.29 8.40
N ALA A 221 -0.10 -2.13 8.25
CA ALA A 221 -0.54 -2.65 6.95
C ALA A 221 -1.84 -1.98 6.49
N TYR A 222 -2.04 -1.87 5.18
CA TYR A 222 -3.21 -1.20 4.62
C TYR A 222 -4.28 -2.17 4.18
N SER A 223 -5.53 -1.80 4.45
CA SER A 223 -6.73 -2.57 4.12
C SER A 223 -7.82 -1.68 3.53
N TYR A 224 -8.84 -2.33 3.00
CA TYR A 224 -10.07 -1.74 2.53
C TYR A 224 -11.22 -2.72 2.78
N ILE A 225 -12.37 -2.23 3.20
CA ILE A 225 -13.54 -3.06 3.50
C ILE A 225 -14.55 -3.04 2.35
N GLY A 226 -14.87 -1.86 1.86
CA GLY A 226 -15.88 -1.64 0.82
C GLY A 226 -17.33 -1.65 1.34
N PRO A 227 -18.27 -1.20 0.51
CA PRO A 227 -19.68 -1.12 0.84
C PRO A 227 -20.42 -2.44 0.61
N SER A 228 -21.66 -2.53 1.11
CA SER A 228 -22.53 -3.70 0.96
C SER A 228 -22.74 -4.13 -0.51
N VAL A 229 -22.75 -3.19 -1.45
CA VAL A 229 -22.95 -3.48 -2.90
C VAL A 229 -21.81 -4.30 -3.50
N THR A 230 -20.63 -4.31 -2.89
CA THR A 230 -19.47 -5.09 -3.32
C THR A 230 -19.09 -6.19 -2.35
N GLU A 231 -19.81 -6.33 -1.25
CA GLU A 231 -19.47 -7.22 -0.12
C GLU A 231 -19.27 -8.68 -0.56
N ALA A 232 -20.14 -9.18 -1.44
CA ALA A 232 -20.09 -10.58 -1.89
C ALA A 232 -18.79 -10.93 -2.62
N VAL A 233 -18.24 -9.99 -3.41
CA VAL A 233 -17.02 -10.20 -4.18
C VAL A 233 -15.78 -9.66 -3.45
N TYR A 234 -15.95 -8.78 -2.48
CA TYR A 234 -14.85 -8.17 -1.75
C TYR A 234 -14.75 -8.69 -0.31
N ARG A 235 -15.49 -8.14 0.66
CA ARG A 235 -15.34 -8.51 2.08
C ARG A 235 -15.73 -9.97 2.39
N LYS A 236 -16.73 -10.53 1.70
CA LYS A 236 -17.15 -11.94 1.80
C LYS A 236 -16.52 -12.83 0.72
N GLY A 237 -15.69 -12.30 -0.15
CA GLY A 237 -14.96 -13.04 -1.18
C GLY A 237 -13.57 -13.49 -0.73
N THR A 238 -12.79 -13.98 -1.70
CA THR A 238 -11.41 -14.47 -1.46
C THR A 238 -10.51 -13.41 -0.82
N ILE A 239 -10.61 -12.16 -1.27
CA ILE A 239 -9.82 -11.06 -0.72
C ILE A 239 -10.21 -10.74 0.74
N GLY A 240 -11.48 -10.92 1.10
CA GLY A 240 -11.94 -10.76 2.48
C GLY A 240 -11.30 -11.77 3.42
N ARG A 241 -11.13 -13.04 2.98
CA ARG A 241 -10.40 -14.05 3.76
C ARG A 241 -8.94 -13.67 3.96
N ALA A 242 -8.29 -13.12 2.94
CA ALA A 242 -6.94 -12.60 3.08
C ALA A 242 -6.89 -11.40 4.06
N LYS A 243 -7.91 -10.54 4.07
CA LYS A 243 -7.99 -9.43 5.03
C LYS A 243 -8.26 -9.91 6.46
N ASP A 244 -9.10 -10.94 6.65
CA ASP A 244 -9.27 -11.59 7.97
C ASP A 244 -7.92 -12.13 8.50
N ASN A 245 -7.13 -12.76 7.63
CA ASN A 245 -5.79 -13.23 7.99
C ASN A 245 -4.83 -12.08 8.31
N LEU A 246 -4.83 -11.01 7.51
CA LEU A 246 -4.01 -9.81 7.76
C LEU A 246 -4.37 -9.15 9.11
N GLU A 247 -5.66 -9.06 9.42
CA GLU A 247 -6.18 -8.50 10.67
C GLU A 247 -5.74 -9.37 11.88
N ALA A 248 -5.83 -10.69 11.77
CA ALA A 248 -5.34 -11.62 12.81
C ALA A 248 -3.82 -11.50 13.00
N THR A 249 -3.07 -11.42 11.90
CA THR A 249 -1.61 -11.29 11.95
C THR A 249 -1.14 -10.00 12.66
N ALA A 250 -1.92 -8.92 12.62
CA ALA A 250 -1.58 -7.71 13.37
C ALA A 250 -1.49 -7.96 14.89
N PHE A 251 -2.38 -8.78 15.45
CA PHE A 251 -2.32 -9.18 16.87
C PHE A 251 -1.10 -10.06 17.16
N GLU A 252 -0.79 -11.02 16.28
CA GLU A 252 0.38 -11.89 16.41
C GLU A 252 1.68 -11.09 16.36
N ILE A 253 1.78 -10.12 15.44
CA ILE A 253 2.92 -9.22 15.35
C ILE A 253 3.01 -8.33 16.61
N SER A 254 1.89 -7.80 17.11
CA SER A 254 1.89 -7.02 18.37
C SER A 254 2.40 -7.85 19.54
N ASP A 255 2.00 -9.13 19.64
CA ASP A 255 2.53 -10.06 20.63
C ASP A 255 4.05 -10.28 20.44
N THR A 256 4.51 -10.45 19.24
CA THR A 256 5.93 -10.55 18.90
C THR A 256 6.72 -9.31 19.33
N LEU A 257 6.12 -8.13 19.23
CA LEU A 257 6.77 -6.84 19.54
C LEU A 257 6.66 -6.40 21.00
N LYS A 258 5.97 -7.15 21.89
CA LYS A 258 5.78 -6.80 23.31
C LYS A 258 7.07 -6.47 24.05
N SER A 259 8.16 -7.18 23.77
CA SER A 259 9.47 -6.93 24.42
C SER A 259 10.08 -5.56 24.06
N LEU A 260 9.60 -4.93 22.99
CA LEU A 260 10.00 -3.60 22.52
C LEU A 260 8.95 -2.53 22.84
N ASN A 261 7.85 -2.86 23.52
CA ASN A 261 6.65 -2.03 23.62
C ASN A 261 6.11 -1.60 22.25
N GLY A 262 6.37 -2.40 21.20
CA GLY A 262 5.96 -2.12 19.83
C GLY A 262 4.53 -2.58 19.56
N GLN A 263 3.93 -2.05 18.49
CA GLN A 263 2.53 -2.29 18.14
C GLN A 263 2.37 -2.46 16.62
N ALA A 264 1.44 -3.34 16.23
CA ALA A 264 1.06 -3.55 14.84
C ALA A 264 -0.42 -3.21 14.62
N PHE A 265 -0.72 -2.54 13.51
CA PHE A 265 -2.05 -2.09 13.18
C PHE A 265 -2.40 -2.39 11.72
N VAL A 266 -3.68 -2.63 11.47
CA VAL A 266 -4.25 -2.55 10.12
C VAL A 266 -5.02 -1.24 10.01
N SER A 267 -4.70 -0.44 9.00
CA SER A 267 -5.43 0.78 8.67
C SER A 267 -6.41 0.52 7.53
N VAL A 268 -7.70 0.74 7.79
CA VAL A 268 -8.75 0.69 6.78
C VAL A 268 -8.84 2.04 6.10
N ASN A 269 -8.50 2.06 4.80
CA ASN A 269 -8.38 3.28 4.02
C ASN A 269 -9.65 3.54 3.20
N LYS A 270 -9.87 4.78 2.76
CA LYS A 270 -10.95 5.16 1.85
C LYS A 270 -10.78 4.56 0.46
N ALA A 271 -11.90 4.34 -0.20
CA ALA A 271 -11.95 3.98 -1.61
C ALA A 271 -11.31 5.06 -2.50
N LEU A 272 -10.50 4.61 -3.48
CA LEU A 272 -9.86 5.47 -4.46
C LEU A 272 -10.06 4.96 -5.88
N VAL A 273 -10.17 5.89 -6.83
CA VAL A 273 -10.06 5.58 -8.25
C VAL A 273 -8.58 5.49 -8.61
N THR A 274 -8.10 4.28 -8.80
CA THR A 274 -6.72 3.96 -9.17
C THR A 274 -6.69 3.01 -10.36
N GLN A 275 -5.51 2.83 -10.95
CA GLN A 275 -5.34 1.79 -11.99
C GLN A 275 -5.70 0.40 -11.45
N ALA A 276 -5.38 0.12 -10.19
CA ALA A 276 -5.72 -1.16 -9.56
C ALA A 276 -7.24 -1.37 -9.40
N SER A 277 -8.01 -0.33 -9.06
CA SER A 277 -9.47 -0.43 -8.93
C SER A 277 -10.18 -0.73 -10.24
N SER A 278 -9.60 -0.39 -11.40
CA SER A 278 -10.17 -0.72 -12.71
C SER A 278 -10.10 -2.22 -13.04
N ALA A 279 -9.22 -2.97 -12.37
CA ALA A 279 -9.09 -4.41 -12.53
C ALA A 279 -10.14 -5.22 -11.76
N ILE A 280 -10.83 -4.58 -10.79
CA ILE A 280 -11.76 -5.24 -9.89
C ILE A 280 -13.16 -5.14 -10.48
N PRO A 281 -13.81 -6.26 -10.89
CA PRO A 281 -15.16 -6.22 -11.45
C PRO A 281 -16.13 -5.50 -10.50
N VAL A 282 -17.11 -4.78 -11.06
CA VAL A 282 -18.13 -3.99 -10.32
C VAL A 282 -17.59 -2.74 -9.63
N ILE A 283 -16.42 -2.80 -9.00
CA ILE A 283 -15.80 -1.67 -8.28
C ILE A 283 -15.70 -0.40 -9.13
N PRO A 284 -15.34 -0.43 -10.44
CA PRO A 284 -15.22 0.78 -11.24
C PRO A 284 -16.48 1.66 -11.24
N LEU A 285 -17.64 1.08 -11.39
CA LEU A 285 -18.90 1.86 -11.40
C LEU A 285 -19.19 2.47 -10.03
N TYR A 286 -19.11 1.68 -8.99
CA TYR A 286 -19.30 2.14 -7.61
C TYR A 286 -18.33 3.27 -7.24
N ILE A 287 -17.03 3.07 -7.45
CA ILE A 287 -16.00 4.07 -7.12
C ILE A 287 -16.19 5.36 -7.93
N SER A 288 -16.57 5.26 -9.21
CA SER A 288 -16.82 6.45 -10.04
C SER A 288 -17.96 7.30 -9.50
N LEU A 289 -19.04 6.69 -9.05
CA LEU A 289 -20.18 7.38 -8.45
C LEU A 289 -19.82 7.98 -7.09
N LEU A 290 -19.17 7.20 -6.22
CA LEU A 290 -18.71 7.66 -4.92
C LEU A 290 -17.72 8.82 -5.05
N TYR A 291 -16.76 8.70 -5.96
CA TYR A 291 -15.75 9.72 -6.23
C TYR A 291 -16.38 11.05 -6.67
N LYS A 292 -17.39 10.98 -7.56
CA LYS A 292 -18.14 12.16 -7.97
C LYS A 292 -18.80 12.83 -6.77
N THR A 293 -19.56 12.08 -5.98
CA THR A 293 -20.25 12.59 -4.79
C THR A 293 -19.30 13.21 -3.78
N MET A 294 -18.22 12.49 -3.43
CA MET A 294 -17.22 13.01 -2.49
C MET A 294 -16.56 14.31 -2.99
N LYS A 295 -16.34 14.45 -4.31
CA LYS A 295 -15.81 15.71 -4.87
C LYS A 295 -16.81 16.85 -4.80
N GLU A 296 -18.09 16.58 -5.06
CA GLU A 296 -19.16 17.55 -4.96
C GLU A 296 -19.38 18.03 -3.51
N GLU A 297 -19.19 17.12 -2.53
CA GLU A 297 -19.32 17.42 -1.10
C GLU A 297 -18.01 17.91 -0.45
N GLY A 298 -16.90 17.91 -1.19
CA GLY A 298 -15.58 18.32 -0.66
C GLY A 298 -14.95 17.35 0.32
N THR A 299 -15.40 16.09 0.36
CA THR A 299 -14.92 15.04 1.27
C THR A 299 -13.95 14.06 0.60
N HIS A 300 -13.62 14.28 -0.69
CA HIS A 300 -12.68 13.43 -1.41
C HIS A 300 -11.26 13.58 -0.87
N GLU A 301 -10.61 12.45 -0.64
CA GLU A 301 -9.19 12.37 -0.27
C GLU A 301 -8.47 11.42 -1.23
N GLY A 302 -7.34 11.86 -1.77
CA GLY A 302 -6.37 11.00 -2.43
C GLY A 302 -5.49 10.24 -1.42
N THR A 303 -4.47 9.56 -1.91
CA THR A 303 -3.57 8.79 -1.04
C THR A 303 -2.80 9.68 -0.08
N ILE A 304 -2.38 10.86 -0.51
CA ILE A 304 -1.56 11.74 0.31
C ILE A 304 -2.36 12.39 1.46
N GLU A 305 -3.61 12.77 1.20
CA GLU A 305 -4.51 13.31 2.20
C GLU A 305 -4.81 12.28 3.28
N GLN A 306 -5.12 11.05 2.87
CA GLN A 306 -5.37 9.94 3.79
C GLN A 306 -4.13 9.61 4.62
N MET A 307 -2.93 9.59 4.04
CA MET A 307 -1.71 9.31 4.81
C MET A 307 -1.34 10.45 5.75
N GLN A 308 -1.55 11.70 5.36
CA GLN A 308 -1.38 12.83 6.25
C GLN A 308 -2.29 12.70 7.49
N ARG A 309 -3.57 12.39 7.27
CA ARG A 309 -4.55 12.20 8.35
C ARG A 309 -4.22 10.99 9.22
N LEU A 310 -3.84 9.84 8.61
CA LEU A 310 -3.40 8.66 9.35
C LEU A 310 -2.22 8.99 10.29
N PHE A 311 -1.21 9.68 9.78
CA PHE A 311 0.00 9.97 10.56
C PHE A 311 -0.27 11.04 11.62
N ALA A 312 -0.88 12.16 11.25
CA ALA A 312 -1.06 13.29 12.16
C ALA A 312 -2.16 13.08 13.20
N GLU A 313 -3.28 12.41 12.82
CA GLU A 313 -4.46 12.34 13.67
C GLU A 313 -4.67 10.98 14.33
N LYS A 314 -4.03 9.92 13.83
CA LYS A 314 -4.18 8.57 14.39
C LYS A 314 -2.87 8.07 15.01
N LEU A 315 -1.78 7.96 14.24
CA LEU A 315 -0.53 7.33 14.71
C LEU A 315 0.29 8.20 15.66
N TYR A 316 0.26 9.54 15.47
CA TYR A 316 1.14 10.49 16.15
C TYR A 316 0.39 11.72 16.67
N ASN A 317 -0.81 11.52 17.18
CA ASN A 317 -1.65 12.59 17.74
C ASN A 317 -1.32 12.92 19.21
N GLY A 318 -0.29 12.30 19.79
CA GLY A 318 0.11 12.50 21.20
C GLY A 318 -0.75 11.75 22.22
N SER A 319 -1.68 10.89 21.75
CA SER A 319 -2.54 10.06 22.61
C SER A 319 -2.50 8.59 22.18
N GLU A 320 -3.28 7.74 22.84
CA GLU A 320 -3.48 6.36 22.42
C GLU A 320 -4.05 6.29 20.99
N ILE A 321 -3.52 5.35 20.18
CA ILE A 321 -3.95 5.19 18.79
C ILE A 321 -5.41 4.72 18.77
N PRO A 322 -6.33 5.50 18.16
CA PRO A 322 -7.74 5.13 18.14
C PRO A 322 -7.98 3.96 17.18
N VAL A 323 -8.60 2.92 17.69
CA VAL A 323 -9.00 1.73 16.93
C VAL A 323 -10.48 1.42 17.16
N ASP A 324 -11.09 0.74 16.21
CA ASP A 324 -12.45 0.23 16.35
C ASP A 324 -12.50 -1.04 17.23
N GLU A 325 -13.70 -1.62 17.40
CA GLU A 325 -13.93 -2.82 18.20
C GLU A 325 -13.12 -4.06 17.73
N LYS A 326 -12.62 -4.03 16.50
CA LYS A 326 -11.77 -5.08 15.92
C LYS A 326 -10.27 -4.76 15.99
N GLY A 327 -9.88 -3.65 16.62
CA GLY A 327 -8.51 -3.20 16.68
C GLY A 327 -7.99 -2.55 15.39
N LEU A 328 -8.87 -2.10 14.50
CA LEU A 328 -8.52 -1.48 13.21
C LEU A 328 -8.50 0.04 13.33
N ILE A 329 -7.47 0.67 12.76
CA ILE A 329 -7.47 2.13 12.57
C ILE A 329 -8.43 2.46 11.43
N ARG A 330 -9.40 3.34 11.69
CA ARG A 330 -10.40 3.75 10.69
C ARG A 330 -10.05 5.14 10.15
N ILE A 331 -9.78 5.20 8.85
CA ILE A 331 -9.64 6.45 8.08
C ILE A 331 -10.56 6.44 6.86
N ASP A 332 -11.42 5.43 6.73
CA ASP A 332 -12.46 5.31 5.70
C ASP A 332 -13.76 6.04 6.08
N ASP A 333 -13.98 6.30 7.33
CA ASP A 333 -15.10 7.05 7.88
C ASP A 333 -14.81 8.56 7.86
N LEU A 334 -15.65 9.31 7.22
CA LEU A 334 -15.74 10.77 7.32
C LEU A 334 -17.13 11.15 7.74
#